data_5ebb36be9ea7925ae018d8b6ead0f13c
#
_entry.id   5ebb36be9ea7925ae018d8b6ead0f13c
#
_cell.length_a   1.000
_cell.length_b   1.000
_cell.length_c   1.000
_cell.angle_alpha   90.00
_cell.angle_beta   90.00
_cell.angle_gamma   90.00
#
_symmetry.space_group_name_H-M   'P 1'
#
loop_
_entity.id
_entity.type
_entity.pdbx_description
1 polymer ?
#
loop_
_entity_poly.entity_id
_entity_poly.type
_entity_poly.pdbx_seq_one_letter_code
_entity_poly.pdbx_strand_id
1 'polypeptide(L)'
;MSKHLKNYAATRAATRLVMDAAQREKAKAGRVTMPKVFFVIGIIGFVLLATATFLCGRIPHMIGIAAGFAILALPDLALIIAYFNQRIYYTDEMFVHKNFWGIKRLYRYEDITGIRIDGDVNLFLGKRKVRIYDRAVGKKEFVRCAGEGYHRVYDKGIPLVPRKKNDIFNGNIKNPGEAIAVGIILIGGMALIYWIYLYGMWALTAKTQDELTVSTVAFNHYEIQDDAIRLYGDGEKCYIIPKYKRIMPDADEFLDEYQNGGTLILGYAKVYANEDVYVYTAESNDGRMFVTFEKSDALQKERFIQRWKVMHKPITTLMIFPPIVMLLFVAAGFYVGRHVEKFSPKTVHIFYQNSNINWPNSKKKPSAKKRKKRK
;
A
#
# COMPACT_ATOMS: atom_id res chain seq x y z
N MET A 1 34.99 -30.70 -18.07
CA MET A 1 34.17 -29.53 -17.70
C MET A 1 32.99 -29.41 -18.66
N SER A 2 31.76 -29.50 -18.12
CA SER A 2 30.52 -29.57 -18.93
C SER A 2 30.36 -28.32 -19.80
N LYS A 3 29.83 -28.49 -21.03
CA LYS A 3 29.54 -27.40 -22.00
C LYS A 3 28.67 -26.29 -21.35
N HIS A 4 27.80 -26.67 -20.41
CA HIS A 4 26.98 -25.75 -19.64
C HIS A 4 27.79 -24.84 -18.69
N LEU A 5 28.81 -25.35 -18.04
CA LEU A 5 29.67 -24.56 -17.14
C LEU A 5 30.52 -23.55 -17.90
N LYS A 6 31.02 -23.93 -19.09
CA LYS A 6 31.76 -22.99 -19.96
C LYS A 6 30.89 -21.84 -20.45
N ASN A 7 29.65 -22.14 -20.89
CA ASN A 7 28.70 -21.10 -21.31
C ASN A 7 28.29 -20.18 -20.15
N TYR A 8 28.08 -20.73 -18.96
CA TYR A 8 27.75 -19.92 -17.78
C TYR A 8 28.92 -18.98 -17.39
N ALA A 9 30.14 -19.45 -17.40
CA ALA A 9 31.34 -18.65 -17.11
C ALA A 9 31.53 -17.53 -18.14
N ALA A 10 31.36 -17.83 -19.44
CA ALA A 10 31.44 -16.84 -20.52
C ALA A 10 30.35 -15.75 -20.40
N THR A 11 29.11 -16.13 -20.11
CA THR A 11 28.01 -15.18 -19.89
C THR A 11 28.29 -14.30 -18.67
N ARG A 12 28.84 -14.88 -17.58
CA ARG A 12 29.18 -14.12 -16.37
C ARG A 12 30.30 -13.10 -16.62
N ALA A 13 31.32 -13.48 -17.40
CA ALA A 13 32.41 -12.59 -17.80
C ALA A 13 31.88 -11.44 -18.67
N ALA A 14 31.10 -11.74 -19.71
CA ALA A 14 30.49 -10.73 -20.57
C ALA A 14 29.57 -9.76 -19.78
N THR A 15 28.79 -10.27 -18.82
CA THR A 15 27.96 -9.43 -17.94
C THR A 15 28.80 -8.45 -17.13
N ARG A 16 29.96 -8.91 -16.59
CA ARG A 16 30.88 -8.02 -15.86
C ARG A 16 31.47 -6.96 -16.76
N LEU A 17 31.95 -7.33 -17.96
CA LEU A 17 32.50 -6.39 -18.91
C LEU A 17 31.52 -5.28 -19.31
N VAL A 18 30.26 -5.64 -19.60
CA VAL A 18 29.21 -4.65 -19.92
C VAL A 18 28.94 -3.71 -18.74
N MET A 19 28.90 -4.26 -17.53
CA MET A 19 28.66 -3.45 -16.33
C MET A 19 29.85 -2.51 -16.05
N ASP A 20 31.07 -2.99 -16.17
CA ASP A 20 32.28 -2.19 -15.94
C ASP A 20 32.43 -1.09 -17.01
N ALA A 21 32.14 -1.40 -18.27
CA ALA A 21 32.13 -0.42 -19.33
C ALA A 21 31.08 0.68 -19.13
N ALA A 22 29.89 0.28 -18.70
CA ALA A 22 28.79 1.21 -18.40
C ALA A 22 29.05 2.07 -17.15
N GLN A 23 29.76 1.53 -16.16
CA GLN A 23 30.12 2.28 -14.94
C GLN A 23 31.24 3.32 -15.21
N ARG A 24 32.14 3.03 -16.13
CA ARG A 24 33.24 3.93 -16.51
C ARG A 24 32.85 5.02 -17.49
N GLU A 25 31.55 5.13 -17.83
CA GLU A 25 31.00 6.16 -18.73
C GLU A 25 31.78 6.31 -20.06
N LYS A 26 32.26 5.18 -20.60
CA LYS A 26 32.92 5.19 -21.93
C LYS A 26 31.90 5.60 -22.99
N ALA A 27 32.40 6.28 -24.04
CA ALA A 27 31.61 6.79 -25.17
C ALA A 27 30.63 5.77 -25.70
N LYS A 28 29.44 5.74 -25.73
CA LYS A 28 28.41 4.77 -26.13
C LYS A 28 28.08 3.65 -25.08
N ALA A 29 28.48 3.85 -23.83
CA ALA A 29 28.07 2.97 -22.73
C ALA A 29 27.32 3.77 -21.66
N GLY A 30 26.41 3.16 -20.96
CA GLY A 30 25.65 3.88 -19.96
C GLY A 30 24.75 2.97 -19.09
N ARG A 31 23.95 3.61 -18.28
CA ARG A 31 23.00 2.92 -17.39
C ARG A 31 21.63 3.57 -17.40
N VAL A 32 20.61 2.74 -17.30
CA VAL A 32 19.24 3.18 -17.00
C VAL A 32 18.93 2.86 -15.56
N THR A 33 18.45 3.84 -14.81
CA THR A 33 18.13 3.70 -13.37
C THR A 33 16.78 4.31 -13.05
N MET A 34 16.19 3.89 -11.95
CA MET A 34 15.00 4.56 -11.42
C MET A 34 15.37 5.96 -10.90
N PRO A 35 14.47 6.95 -11.01
CA PRO A 35 14.67 8.28 -10.43
C PRO A 35 14.94 8.23 -8.92
N LYS A 36 15.84 9.08 -8.42
CA LYS A 36 16.15 9.18 -6.98
C LYS A 36 14.94 9.48 -6.11
N VAL A 37 13.95 10.18 -6.68
CA VAL A 37 12.71 10.55 -5.97
C VAL A 37 11.99 9.30 -5.42
N PHE A 38 11.93 8.18 -6.17
CA PHE A 38 11.31 6.94 -5.69
C PHE A 38 12.05 6.34 -4.50
N PHE A 39 13.37 6.45 -4.47
CA PHE A 39 14.18 6.02 -3.34
C PHE A 39 13.90 6.87 -2.10
N VAL A 40 13.88 8.19 -2.26
CA VAL A 40 13.61 9.13 -1.15
C VAL A 40 12.20 8.89 -0.57
N ILE A 41 11.19 8.79 -1.43
CA ILE A 41 9.81 8.49 -1.00
C ILE A 41 9.77 7.14 -0.27
N GLY A 42 10.38 6.09 -0.84
CA GLY A 42 10.42 4.78 -0.22
C GLY A 42 11.11 4.78 1.15
N ILE A 43 12.23 5.50 1.33
CA ILE A 43 12.90 5.59 2.63
C ILE A 43 12.02 6.34 3.64
N ILE A 44 11.49 7.51 3.28
CA ILE A 44 10.68 8.31 4.21
C ILE A 44 9.45 7.51 4.64
N GLY A 45 8.71 6.93 3.69
CA GLY A 45 7.53 6.13 4.00
C GLY A 45 7.87 4.90 4.85
N PHE A 46 8.92 4.16 4.47
CA PHE A 46 9.36 2.99 5.22
C PHE A 46 9.78 3.33 6.66
N VAL A 47 10.58 4.38 6.86
CA VAL A 47 11.04 4.79 8.20
C VAL A 47 9.86 5.19 9.07
N LEU A 48 8.93 6.00 8.54
CA LEU A 48 7.73 6.43 9.28
C LEU A 48 6.87 5.23 9.69
N LEU A 49 6.56 4.33 8.74
CA LEU A 49 5.71 3.16 9.01
C LEU A 49 6.42 2.12 9.89
N ALA A 50 7.73 1.90 9.73
CA ALA A 50 8.51 1.02 10.59
C ALA A 50 8.58 1.56 12.03
N THR A 51 8.75 2.88 12.19
CA THR A 51 8.72 3.53 13.52
C THR A 51 7.34 3.37 14.17
N ALA A 52 6.27 3.62 13.42
CA ALA A 52 4.90 3.41 13.89
C ALA A 52 4.66 1.94 14.28
N THR A 53 5.11 0.98 13.46
CA THR A 53 5.06 -0.46 13.75
C THR A 53 5.76 -0.78 15.07
N PHE A 54 6.98 -0.25 15.26
CA PHE A 54 7.78 -0.51 16.46
C PHE A 54 7.13 0.08 17.72
N LEU A 55 6.66 1.33 17.65
CA LEU A 55 6.00 1.99 18.79
C LEU A 55 4.70 1.28 19.17
N CYS A 56 3.85 0.98 18.19
CA CYS A 56 2.59 0.26 18.43
C CYS A 56 2.82 -1.17 18.93
N GLY A 57 3.89 -1.84 18.44
CA GLY A 57 4.21 -3.21 18.86
C GLY A 57 4.65 -3.35 20.31
N ARG A 58 5.05 -2.25 20.97
CA ARG A 58 5.39 -2.23 22.39
C ARG A 58 4.18 -2.11 23.32
N ILE A 59 3.04 -1.75 22.78
CA ILE A 59 1.81 -1.56 23.54
C ILE A 59 0.94 -2.82 23.37
N PRO A 60 0.62 -3.57 24.43
CA PRO A 60 -0.05 -4.87 24.34
C PRO A 60 -1.31 -4.89 23.47
N HIS A 61 -2.13 -3.83 23.55
CA HIS A 61 -3.38 -3.74 22.78
C HIS A 61 -3.20 -3.28 21.33
N MET A 62 -1.99 -2.86 20.93
CA MET A 62 -1.72 -2.27 19.61
C MET A 62 -1.04 -3.22 18.63
N ILE A 63 -0.88 -4.50 18.95
CA ILE A 63 -0.22 -5.49 18.08
C ILE A 63 -0.91 -5.56 16.70
N GLY A 64 -2.25 -5.52 16.68
CA GLY A 64 -3.00 -5.52 15.42
C GLY A 64 -2.71 -4.29 14.54
N ILE A 65 -2.54 -3.11 15.16
CA ILE A 65 -2.16 -1.88 14.45
C ILE A 65 -0.74 -1.96 13.94
N ALA A 66 0.19 -2.47 14.75
CA ALA A 66 1.57 -2.69 14.35
C ALA A 66 1.63 -3.60 13.10
N ALA A 67 0.86 -4.69 13.07
CA ALA A 67 0.75 -5.55 11.90
C ALA A 67 0.21 -4.78 10.67
N GLY A 68 -0.79 -3.92 10.84
CA GLY A 68 -1.32 -3.07 9.78
C GLY A 68 -0.26 -2.11 9.21
N PHE A 69 0.50 -1.42 10.05
CA PHE A 69 1.60 -0.55 9.61
C PHE A 69 2.73 -1.34 8.94
N ALA A 70 3.06 -2.54 9.42
CA ALA A 70 4.04 -3.41 8.78
C ALA A 70 3.61 -3.79 7.34
N ILE A 71 2.34 -4.12 7.12
CA ILE A 71 1.80 -4.41 5.79
C ILE A 71 1.88 -3.17 4.90
N LEU A 72 1.52 -1.98 5.41
CA LEU A 72 1.61 -0.73 4.66
C LEU A 72 3.05 -0.32 4.32
N ALA A 73 4.05 -0.76 5.08
CA ALA A 73 5.46 -0.52 4.80
C ALA A 73 6.02 -1.37 3.64
N LEU A 74 5.36 -2.48 3.25
CA LEU A 74 5.83 -3.36 2.18
C LEU A 74 5.97 -2.68 0.81
N PRO A 75 5.03 -1.83 0.35
CA PRO A 75 5.19 -1.07 -0.89
C PRO A 75 6.41 -0.15 -0.87
N ASP A 76 6.68 0.52 0.25
CA ASP A 76 7.85 1.41 0.38
C ASP A 76 9.16 0.63 0.34
N LEU A 77 9.22 -0.51 1.03
CA LEU A 77 10.33 -1.44 0.93
C LEU A 77 10.54 -1.94 -0.50
N ALA A 78 9.45 -2.24 -1.21
CA ALA A 78 9.51 -2.63 -2.62
C ALA A 78 10.08 -1.51 -3.51
N LEU A 79 9.75 -0.22 -3.26
CA LEU A 79 10.34 0.91 -3.97
C LEU A 79 11.86 1.00 -3.74
N ILE A 80 12.31 0.80 -2.50
CA ILE A 80 13.74 0.79 -2.15
C ILE A 80 14.46 -0.33 -2.89
N ILE A 81 13.93 -1.55 -2.83
CA ILE A 81 14.50 -2.72 -3.52
C ILE A 81 14.54 -2.48 -5.04
N ALA A 82 13.45 -1.94 -5.62
CA ALA A 82 13.38 -1.61 -7.04
C ALA A 82 14.47 -0.60 -7.44
N TYR A 83 14.67 0.45 -6.64
CA TYR A 83 15.70 1.47 -6.91
C TYR A 83 17.11 0.87 -6.97
N PHE A 84 17.47 -0.05 -6.08
CA PHE A 84 18.80 -0.69 -6.10
C PHE A 84 18.93 -1.78 -7.15
N ASN A 85 17.86 -2.46 -7.47
CA ASN A 85 17.92 -3.64 -8.33
C ASN A 85 17.53 -3.36 -9.78
N GLN A 86 16.47 -2.59 -10.04
CA GLN A 86 16.03 -2.38 -11.41
C GLN A 86 16.95 -1.42 -12.15
N ARG A 87 17.89 -1.99 -12.90
CA ARG A 87 18.88 -1.25 -13.69
C ARG A 87 19.12 -1.92 -15.03
N ILE A 88 19.47 -1.13 -16.04
CA ILE A 88 19.99 -1.63 -17.30
C ILE A 88 21.37 -1.02 -17.48
N TYR A 89 22.35 -1.86 -17.70
CA TYR A 89 23.69 -1.46 -18.11
C TYR A 89 23.86 -1.80 -19.57
N TYR A 90 24.35 -0.89 -20.36
CA TYR A 90 24.43 -1.08 -21.80
C TYR A 90 25.74 -0.57 -22.38
N THR A 91 26.13 -1.19 -23.48
CA THR A 91 27.19 -0.78 -24.40
C THR A 91 26.58 -0.61 -25.78
N ASP A 92 27.40 -0.37 -26.78
CA ASP A 92 26.95 -0.28 -28.18
C ASP A 92 26.59 -1.64 -28.83
N GLU A 93 26.93 -2.78 -28.20
CA GLU A 93 26.66 -4.12 -28.74
C GLU A 93 25.58 -4.90 -27.94
N MET A 94 25.55 -4.69 -26.65
CA MET A 94 24.73 -5.52 -25.75
C MET A 94 24.30 -4.78 -24.50
N PHE A 95 23.35 -5.36 -23.77
CA PHE A 95 22.91 -4.80 -22.49
C PHE A 95 22.62 -5.88 -21.45
N VAL A 96 22.78 -5.52 -20.16
CA VAL A 96 22.45 -6.33 -19.00
C VAL A 96 21.25 -5.73 -18.31
N HIS A 97 20.17 -6.48 -18.23
CA HIS A 97 19.01 -6.11 -17.44
C HIS A 97 19.09 -6.79 -16.06
N LYS A 98 19.13 -5.98 -15.01
CA LYS A 98 18.96 -6.41 -13.62
C LYS A 98 17.51 -6.18 -13.22
N ASN A 99 16.78 -7.26 -12.90
CA ASN A 99 15.36 -7.19 -12.56
C ASN A 99 15.14 -6.78 -11.08
N PHE A 100 13.87 -6.69 -10.66
CA PHE A 100 13.48 -6.38 -9.28
C PHE A 100 14.19 -7.26 -8.22
N TRP A 101 14.33 -8.55 -8.50
CA TRP A 101 14.97 -9.52 -7.61
C TRP A 101 16.51 -9.50 -7.68
N GLY A 102 17.09 -8.57 -8.41
CA GLY A 102 18.55 -8.48 -8.58
C GLY A 102 19.14 -9.46 -9.57
N ILE A 103 18.32 -10.28 -10.25
CA ILE A 103 18.78 -11.26 -11.24
C ILE A 103 19.23 -10.52 -12.50
N LYS A 104 20.48 -10.76 -12.90
CA LYS A 104 21.11 -10.15 -14.07
C LYS A 104 20.94 -11.06 -15.28
N ARG A 105 20.59 -10.48 -16.43
CA ARG A 105 20.50 -11.17 -17.70
C ARG A 105 21.15 -10.33 -18.78
N LEU A 106 22.02 -10.96 -19.54
CA LEU A 106 22.68 -10.38 -20.69
C LEU A 106 21.82 -10.61 -21.94
N TYR A 107 21.70 -9.58 -22.75
CA TYR A 107 21.00 -9.59 -24.03
C TYR A 107 21.84 -8.86 -25.07
N ARG A 108 21.78 -9.32 -26.32
CA ARG A 108 22.30 -8.62 -27.47
C ARG A 108 21.18 -7.84 -28.13
N TYR A 109 21.52 -6.79 -28.87
CA TYR A 109 20.49 -6.02 -29.57
C TYR A 109 19.84 -6.82 -30.71
N GLU A 110 20.51 -7.84 -31.24
CA GLU A 110 19.98 -8.78 -32.23
C GLU A 110 18.84 -9.65 -31.67
N ASP A 111 18.79 -9.85 -30.35
CA ASP A 111 17.73 -10.63 -29.68
C ASP A 111 16.40 -9.85 -29.58
N ILE A 112 16.40 -8.56 -29.92
CA ILE A 112 15.22 -7.72 -29.83
C ILE A 112 14.25 -8.08 -30.96
N THR A 113 13.08 -8.62 -30.58
CA THR A 113 12.03 -8.96 -31.54
C THR A 113 11.04 -7.83 -31.78
N GLY A 114 11.06 -6.81 -30.92
CA GLY A 114 10.22 -5.63 -31.09
C GLY A 114 10.30 -4.66 -29.95
N ILE A 115 9.77 -3.46 -30.17
CA ILE A 115 9.66 -2.39 -29.17
C ILE A 115 8.23 -1.87 -29.15
N ARG A 116 7.76 -1.54 -27.95
CA ARG A 116 6.50 -0.83 -27.75
C ARG A 116 6.72 0.36 -26.83
N ILE A 117 6.20 1.51 -27.22
CA ILE A 117 6.33 2.77 -26.48
C ILE A 117 4.92 3.25 -26.15
N ASP A 118 4.55 3.12 -24.88
CA ASP A 118 3.23 3.50 -24.32
C ASP A 118 3.44 4.32 -23.03
N GLY A 119 4.25 5.38 -23.06
CA GLY A 119 4.80 6.02 -21.89
C GLY A 119 6.04 5.25 -21.41
N ASP A 120 5.87 4.04 -20.91
CA ASP A 120 6.97 3.11 -20.68
C ASP A 120 7.49 2.52 -21.99
N VAL A 121 8.78 2.21 -22.02
CA VAL A 121 9.39 1.48 -23.12
C VAL A 121 9.46 0.00 -22.79
N ASN A 122 8.87 -0.83 -23.63
CA ASN A 122 8.88 -2.27 -23.51
C ASN A 122 9.67 -2.89 -24.67
N LEU A 123 10.81 -3.50 -24.35
CA LEU A 123 11.59 -4.28 -25.31
C LEU A 123 11.17 -5.74 -25.22
N PHE A 124 10.84 -6.33 -26.35
CA PHE A 124 10.50 -7.74 -26.49
C PHE A 124 11.72 -8.52 -26.97
N LEU A 125 12.03 -9.61 -26.26
CA LEU A 125 13.19 -10.48 -26.48
C LEU A 125 12.68 -11.92 -26.53
N GLY A 126 12.11 -12.28 -27.69
CA GLY A 126 11.34 -13.53 -27.83
C GLY A 126 10.15 -13.57 -26.87
N LYS A 127 10.15 -14.55 -25.95
CA LYS A 127 9.08 -14.68 -24.93
C LYS A 127 9.25 -13.76 -23.73
N ARG A 128 10.36 -13.02 -23.62
CA ARG A 128 10.66 -12.16 -22.49
C ARG A 128 10.39 -10.70 -22.81
N LYS A 129 10.15 -9.93 -21.76
CA LYS A 129 9.89 -8.50 -21.85
C LYS A 129 10.75 -7.76 -20.83
N VAL A 130 11.45 -6.73 -21.31
CA VAL A 130 12.16 -5.76 -20.45
C VAL A 130 11.38 -4.47 -20.46
N ARG A 131 10.90 -4.05 -19.30
CA ARG A 131 10.14 -2.80 -19.11
C ARG A 131 11.06 -1.72 -18.57
N ILE A 132 11.01 -0.56 -19.18
CA ILE A 132 11.72 0.65 -18.80
C ILE A 132 10.69 1.71 -18.49
N TYR A 133 10.65 2.15 -17.25
CA TYR A 133 9.65 3.13 -16.80
C TYR A 133 9.82 4.47 -17.53
N ASP A 134 8.72 5.18 -17.70
CA ASP A 134 8.72 6.45 -18.44
C ASP A 134 9.70 7.47 -17.87
N ARG A 135 9.78 7.59 -16.56
CA ARG A 135 10.65 8.52 -15.85
C ARG A 135 12.07 7.97 -15.58
N ALA A 136 12.45 6.82 -16.13
CA ALA A 136 13.78 6.25 -15.90
C ALA A 136 14.87 7.16 -16.48
N VAL A 137 15.90 7.39 -15.66
CA VAL A 137 17.07 8.18 -16.05
C VAL A 137 17.93 7.38 -17.04
N GLY A 138 18.36 7.98 -18.13
CA GLY A 138 19.13 7.32 -19.20
C GLY A 138 18.29 6.53 -20.20
N LYS A 139 16.93 6.58 -20.10
CA LYS A 139 16.01 5.88 -21.01
C LYS A 139 16.23 6.25 -22.48
N LYS A 140 16.34 7.55 -22.79
CA LYS A 140 16.46 8.05 -24.18
C LYS A 140 17.71 7.53 -24.83
N GLU A 141 18.84 7.64 -24.17
CA GLU A 141 20.14 7.20 -24.64
C GLU A 141 20.19 5.70 -24.86
N PHE A 142 19.63 4.94 -23.94
CA PHE A 142 19.52 3.48 -24.07
C PHE A 142 18.69 3.07 -25.29
N VAL A 143 17.52 3.69 -25.49
CA VAL A 143 16.63 3.38 -26.63
C VAL A 143 17.32 3.73 -27.91
N ARG A 144 18.08 4.84 -27.96
CA ARG A 144 18.91 5.21 -29.12
C ARG A 144 19.99 4.16 -29.40
N CYS A 145 20.77 3.76 -28.38
CA CYS A 145 21.78 2.71 -28.52
C CYS A 145 21.20 1.38 -28.99
N ALA A 146 20.03 1.00 -28.43
CA ALA A 146 19.33 -0.21 -28.83
C ALA A 146 18.89 -0.15 -30.31
N GLY A 147 18.38 1.01 -30.73
CA GLY A 147 17.99 1.24 -32.13
C GLY A 147 19.17 1.18 -33.07
N GLU A 148 20.28 1.85 -32.76
CA GLU A 148 21.52 1.84 -33.53
C GLU A 148 22.15 0.44 -33.58
N GLY A 149 22.20 -0.26 -32.46
CA GLY A 149 22.70 -1.63 -32.36
C GLY A 149 21.89 -2.62 -33.19
N TYR A 150 20.56 -2.51 -33.14
CA TYR A 150 19.67 -3.33 -33.96
C TYR A 150 19.81 -3.02 -35.46
N HIS A 151 19.91 -1.73 -35.80
CA HIS A 151 20.09 -1.30 -37.20
C HIS A 151 21.40 -1.81 -37.80
N ARG A 152 22.49 -1.83 -37.04
CA ARG A 152 23.77 -2.40 -37.49
C ARG A 152 23.68 -3.87 -37.90
N VAL A 153 22.80 -4.63 -37.27
CA VAL A 153 22.66 -6.06 -37.57
C VAL A 153 21.67 -6.33 -38.69
N TYR A 154 20.55 -5.61 -38.71
CA TYR A 154 19.42 -5.91 -39.58
C TYR A 154 19.15 -4.89 -40.69
N ASP A 155 19.94 -3.81 -40.76
CA ASP A 155 19.73 -2.67 -41.66
C ASP A 155 18.28 -2.13 -41.66
N LYS A 156 17.62 -2.21 -40.51
CA LYS A 156 16.25 -1.75 -40.31
C LYS A 156 16.01 -1.31 -38.85
N GLY A 157 14.99 -0.50 -38.63
CA GLY A 157 14.58 -0.13 -37.27
C GLY A 157 13.92 -1.29 -36.49
N ILE A 158 13.95 -1.22 -35.16
CA ILE A 158 13.29 -2.20 -34.32
C ILE A 158 11.79 -2.24 -34.64
N PRO A 159 11.20 -3.43 -34.89
CA PRO A 159 9.78 -3.53 -35.21
C PRO A 159 8.89 -3.00 -34.08
N LEU A 160 7.91 -2.16 -34.44
CA LEU A 160 6.91 -1.69 -33.49
C LEU A 160 5.89 -2.78 -33.19
N VAL A 161 5.77 -3.17 -31.95
CA VAL A 161 4.78 -4.15 -31.50
C VAL A 161 3.49 -3.43 -31.11
N PRO A 162 2.38 -3.70 -31.82
CA PRO A 162 1.10 -3.11 -31.47
C PRO A 162 0.65 -3.58 -30.09
N ARG A 163 -0.12 -2.74 -29.41
CA ARG A 163 -0.68 -3.07 -28.12
C ARG A 163 -1.72 -4.18 -28.25
N LYS A 164 -1.56 -5.27 -27.53
CA LYS A 164 -2.58 -6.30 -27.43
C LYS A 164 -3.70 -5.85 -26.49
N LYS A 165 -4.95 -6.20 -26.83
CA LYS A 165 -6.12 -5.87 -25.99
C LYS A 165 -6.00 -6.37 -24.54
N ASN A 166 -5.20 -7.40 -24.31
CA ASN A 166 -5.06 -8.09 -23.02
C ASN A 166 -3.75 -7.79 -22.28
N ASP A 167 -2.99 -6.75 -22.67
CA ASP A 167 -1.76 -6.41 -21.96
C ASP A 167 -2.06 -5.71 -20.64
N ILE A 168 -1.81 -6.40 -19.53
CA ILE A 168 -1.99 -5.93 -18.16
C ILE A 168 -0.87 -4.94 -17.80
N PHE A 169 -1.21 -3.83 -17.11
CA PHE A 169 -0.28 -2.83 -16.57
C PHE A 169 0.53 -1.97 -17.56
N ASN A 170 -0.09 -1.43 -18.57
CA ASN A 170 0.57 -0.50 -19.51
C ASN A 170 0.05 0.95 -19.44
N GLY A 171 -0.12 1.48 -18.24
CA GLY A 171 -0.37 2.91 -18.03
C GLY A 171 -1.77 3.44 -18.40
N ASN A 172 -2.52 2.72 -19.24
CA ASN A 172 -3.94 3.00 -19.51
C ASN A 172 -4.74 1.75 -19.22
N ILE A 173 -5.66 1.81 -18.28
CA ILE A 173 -6.55 0.71 -17.91
C ILE A 173 -7.46 0.42 -19.09
N LYS A 174 -7.17 -0.62 -19.87
CA LYS A 174 -7.96 -1.02 -21.04
C LYS A 174 -8.78 -2.29 -20.82
N ASN A 175 -8.52 -3.03 -19.75
CA ASN A 175 -9.19 -4.29 -19.43
C ASN A 175 -10.08 -4.16 -18.20
N PRO A 176 -11.29 -4.72 -18.20
CA PRO A 176 -12.12 -4.77 -17.00
C PRO A 176 -11.41 -5.42 -15.80
N GLY A 177 -10.60 -6.45 -16.03
CA GLY A 177 -9.83 -7.13 -14.99
C GLY A 177 -8.76 -6.23 -14.32
N GLU A 178 -8.11 -5.34 -15.07
CA GLU A 178 -7.18 -4.36 -14.50
C GLU A 178 -7.91 -3.33 -13.62
N ALA A 179 -9.07 -2.84 -14.09
CA ALA A 179 -9.90 -1.92 -13.34
C ALA A 179 -10.37 -2.55 -12.02
N ILE A 180 -10.81 -3.80 -12.07
CA ILE A 180 -11.23 -4.59 -10.89
C ILE A 180 -10.04 -4.78 -9.95
N ALA A 181 -8.87 -5.19 -10.44
CA ALA A 181 -7.67 -5.40 -9.61
C ALA A 181 -7.22 -4.11 -8.91
N VAL A 182 -7.18 -2.98 -9.63
CA VAL A 182 -6.87 -1.67 -9.04
C VAL A 182 -7.95 -1.26 -8.03
N GLY A 183 -9.23 -1.48 -8.36
CA GLY A 183 -10.34 -1.22 -7.45
C GLY A 183 -10.23 -2.02 -6.14
N ILE A 184 -9.92 -3.32 -6.22
CA ILE A 184 -9.74 -4.19 -5.04
C ILE A 184 -8.55 -3.70 -4.19
N ILE A 185 -7.42 -3.34 -4.81
CA ILE A 185 -6.24 -2.83 -4.08
C ILE A 185 -6.57 -1.51 -3.36
N LEU A 186 -7.28 -0.60 -4.02
CA LEU A 186 -7.67 0.67 -3.43
C LEU A 186 -8.67 0.50 -2.29
N ILE A 187 -9.73 -0.30 -2.51
CA ILE A 187 -10.74 -0.58 -1.48
C ILE A 187 -10.11 -1.33 -0.30
N GLY A 188 -9.28 -2.34 -0.57
CA GLY A 188 -8.56 -3.09 0.46
C GLY A 188 -7.60 -2.21 1.27
N GLY A 189 -6.86 -1.32 0.61
CA GLY A 189 -5.99 -0.34 1.27
C GLY A 189 -6.76 0.63 2.16
N MET A 190 -7.88 1.16 1.68
CA MET A 190 -8.74 2.05 2.48
C MET A 190 -9.42 1.31 3.63
N ALA A 191 -9.89 0.08 3.42
CA ALA A 191 -10.44 -0.75 4.48
C ALA A 191 -9.40 -1.05 5.57
N LEU A 192 -8.14 -1.30 5.18
CA LEU A 192 -7.03 -1.50 6.11
C LEU A 192 -6.73 -0.23 6.92
N ILE A 193 -6.67 0.94 6.27
CA ILE A 193 -6.46 2.23 6.95
C ILE A 193 -7.60 2.50 7.93
N TYR A 194 -8.84 2.24 7.52
CA TYR A 194 -10.00 2.40 8.38
C TYR A 194 -9.97 1.43 9.57
N TRP A 195 -9.59 0.18 9.35
CA TRP A 195 -9.44 -0.81 10.42
C TRP A 195 -8.35 -0.40 11.42
N ILE A 196 -7.17 0.06 10.93
CA ILE A 196 -6.10 0.58 11.77
C ILE A 196 -6.60 1.74 12.62
N TYR A 197 -7.35 2.67 12.04
CA TYR A 197 -7.91 3.82 12.75
C TYR A 197 -8.89 3.39 13.82
N LEU A 198 -9.86 2.52 13.51
CA LEU A 198 -10.86 2.03 14.46
C LEU A 198 -10.22 1.27 15.62
N TYR A 199 -9.34 0.33 15.29
CA TYR A 199 -8.65 -0.46 16.30
C TYR A 199 -7.71 0.41 17.14
N GLY A 200 -7.06 1.39 16.52
CA GLY A 200 -6.20 2.35 17.19
C GLY A 200 -6.93 3.18 18.23
N MET A 201 -8.05 3.72 17.85
CA MET A 201 -8.89 4.50 18.77
C MET A 201 -9.38 3.66 19.93
N TRP A 202 -9.75 2.38 19.70
CA TRP A 202 -10.11 1.48 20.77
C TRP A 202 -8.91 1.15 21.66
N ALA A 203 -7.76 0.81 21.08
CA ALA A 203 -6.56 0.45 21.84
C ALA A 203 -6.05 1.59 22.74
N LEU A 204 -6.23 2.86 22.29
CA LEU A 204 -5.90 4.03 23.12
C LEU A 204 -6.84 4.18 24.34
N THR A 205 -8.05 3.66 24.26
CA THR A 205 -9.05 3.74 25.34
C THR A 205 -9.11 2.47 26.19
N ALA A 206 -8.62 1.33 25.65
CA ALA A 206 -8.57 0.07 26.38
C ALA A 206 -7.57 0.15 27.54
N LYS A 207 -7.92 -0.50 28.66
CA LYS A 207 -7.05 -0.61 29.82
C LYS A 207 -6.69 -2.07 30.05
N THR A 208 -5.47 -2.32 30.50
CA THR A 208 -5.06 -3.62 31.06
C THR A 208 -5.38 -3.67 32.54
N GLN A 209 -5.46 -4.88 33.08
CA GLN A 209 -5.66 -5.06 34.52
C GLN A 209 -4.56 -4.39 35.34
N ASP A 210 -3.32 -4.40 34.84
CA ASP A 210 -2.15 -3.77 35.49
C ASP A 210 -2.18 -2.24 35.45
N GLU A 211 -2.97 -1.65 34.55
CA GLU A 211 -3.14 -0.18 34.45
C GLU A 211 -4.27 0.36 35.32
N LEU A 212 -5.00 -0.51 36.02
CA LEU A 212 -6.07 -0.08 36.92
C LEU A 212 -5.51 0.46 38.23
N THR A 213 -6.11 1.53 38.72
CA THR A 213 -5.91 1.96 40.09
C THR A 213 -6.75 1.09 41.00
N VAL A 214 -6.11 0.29 41.83
CA VAL A 214 -6.82 -0.54 42.83
C VAL A 214 -6.77 0.17 44.15
N SER A 215 -7.92 0.43 44.74
CA SER A 215 -8.01 0.99 46.11
C SER A 215 -9.26 0.56 46.82
N THR A 216 -9.20 0.53 48.15
CA THR A 216 -10.36 0.36 48.99
C THR A 216 -11.12 1.68 49.03
N VAL A 217 -12.37 1.64 48.60
CA VAL A 217 -13.25 2.80 48.48
C VAL A 217 -14.43 2.62 49.42
N ALA A 218 -14.58 3.54 50.38
CA ALA A 218 -15.80 3.69 51.17
C ALA A 218 -16.77 4.59 50.42
N PHE A 219 -18.03 4.22 50.36
CA PHE A 219 -19.07 5.02 49.76
C PHE A 219 -20.31 5.07 50.70
N ASN A 220 -20.98 6.22 50.67
CA ASN A 220 -22.05 6.51 51.59
C ASN A 220 -23.42 6.09 51.04
N HIS A 221 -23.57 6.15 49.72
CA HIS A 221 -24.78 5.74 49.03
C HIS A 221 -24.46 5.44 47.55
N TYR A 222 -25.39 4.78 46.89
CA TYR A 222 -25.36 4.62 45.45
C TYR A 222 -26.65 5.16 44.82
N GLU A 223 -26.54 5.49 43.54
CA GLU A 223 -27.67 5.85 42.69
C GLU A 223 -27.70 4.97 41.44
N ILE A 224 -28.90 4.59 40.99
CA ILE A 224 -29.08 3.89 39.73
C ILE A 224 -29.55 4.88 38.68
N GLN A 225 -28.70 5.19 37.70
CA GLN A 225 -29.03 6.08 36.61
C GLN A 225 -28.58 5.48 35.28
N ASP A 226 -29.43 5.49 34.24
CA ASP A 226 -29.12 5.01 32.91
C ASP A 226 -28.51 3.60 32.82
N ASP A 227 -29.07 2.68 33.62
CA ASP A 227 -28.60 1.29 33.73
C ASP A 227 -27.15 1.18 34.27
N ALA A 228 -26.71 2.16 35.05
CA ALA A 228 -25.45 2.18 35.75
C ALA A 228 -25.65 2.41 37.25
N ILE A 229 -24.80 1.77 38.07
CA ILE A 229 -24.68 2.09 39.49
C ILE A 229 -23.58 3.16 39.61
N ARG A 230 -23.92 4.24 40.30
CA ARG A 230 -23.02 5.33 40.68
C ARG A 230 -22.76 5.28 42.17
N LEU A 231 -21.53 4.99 42.55
CA LEU A 231 -21.10 4.96 43.96
C LEU A 231 -20.48 6.31 44.31
N TYR A 232 -21.02 6.94 45.36
CA TYR A 232 -20.55 8.23 45.86
C TYR A 232 -19.73 8.02 47.13
N GLY A 233 -18.39 8.21 46.97
CA GLY A 233 -17.41 8.10 48.05
C GLY A 233 -17.23 9.43 48.80
N ASP A 234 -16.33 9.43 49.79
CA ASP A 234 -15.89 10.64 50.45
C ASP A 234 -15.18 11.56 49.48
N GLY A 235 -15.73 12.76 49.26
CA GLY A 235 -15.31 13.72 48.24
C GLY A 235 -16.15 13.63 46.96
N GLU A 236 -15.90 14.53 45.99
CA GLU A 236 -16.70 14.64 44.76
C GLU A 236 -16.50 13.50 43.77
N LYS A 237 -15.83 12.42 44.13
CA LYS A 237 -15.54 11.31 43.20
C LYS A 237 -16.76 10.37 43.08
N CYS A 238 -17.21 10.18 41.87
CA CYS A 238 -18.22 9.23 41.49
C CYS A 238 -17.59 8.04 40.74
N TYR A 239 -17.82 6.83 41.25
CA TYR A 239 -17.37 5.59 40.62
C TYR A 239 -18.55 4.93 39.92
N ILE A 240 -18.40 4.67 38.60
CA ILE A 240 -19.51 4.21 37.77
C ILE A 240 -19.32 2.76 37.38
N ILE A 241 -20.32 1.92 37.73
CA ILE A 241 -20.46 0.53 37.26
C ILE A 241 -21.48 0.54 36.11
N PRO A 242 -21.08 0.55 34.85
CA PRO A 242 -22.01 0.69 33.72
C PRO A 242 -22.75 -0.64 33.46
N LYS A 243 -24.01 -0.58 33.06
CA LYS A 243 -24.86 -1.75 32.72
C LYS A 243 -24.70 -2.90 33.72
N TYR A 244 -24.82 -2.56 34.99
CA TYR A 244 -24.53 -3.44 36.11
C TYR A 244 -25.25 -4.78 36.02
N LYS A 245 -26.52 -4.82 35.61
CA LYS A 245 -27.29 -6.07 35.42
C LYS A 245 -26.64 -7.06 34.46
N ARG A 246 -25.78 -6.55 33.55
CA ARG A 246 -25.13 -7.38 32.55
C ARG A 246 -23.75 -7.89 32.98
N ILE A 247 -23.02 -7.09 33.75
CA ILE A 247 -21.65 -7.43 34.18
C ILE A 247 -21.59 -7.99 35.60
N MET A 248 -22.60 -7.75 36.39
CA MET A 248 -22.72 -8.20 37.78
C MET A 248 -23.78 -9.29 37.87
N PRO A 249 -23.39 -10.57 38.00
CA PRO A 249 -24.36 -11.68 38.10
C PRO A 249 -25.29 -11.55 39.29
N ASP A 250 -24.75 -11.10 40.41
CA ASP A 250 -25.43 -11.00 41.71
C ASP A 250 -25.81 -9.55 42.02
N ALA A 251 -26.35 -8.83 41.00
CA ALA A 251 -26.66 -7.41 41.12
C ALA A 251 -27.68 -7.10 42.19
N ASP A 252 -28.72 -7.92 42.32
CA ASP A 252 -29.79 -7.70 43.31
C ASP A 252 -29.26 -7.88 44.74
N GLU A 253 -28.41 -8.88 44.96
CA GLU A 253 -27.76 -9.11 46.26
C GLU A 253 -26.80 -7.96 46.63
N PHE A 254 -26.03 -7.46 45.61
CA PHE A 254 -25.21 -6.28 45.81
C PHE A 254 -26.04 -5.05 46.24
N LEU A 255 -27.16 -4.82 45.59
CA LEU A 255 -28.02 -3.68 45.89
C LEU A 255 -28.62 -3.77 47.31
N ASP A 256 -29.00 -4.96 47.72
CA ASP A 256 -29.56 -5.20 49.09
C ASP A 256 -28.47 -5.03 50.16
N GLU A 257 -27.28 -5.61 49.93
CA GLU A 257 -26.16 -5.57 50.88
C GLU A 257 -25.61 -4.15 51.09
N TYR A 258 -25.51 -3.38 50.00
CA TYR A 258 -24.87 -2.05 50.01
C TYR A 258 -25.87 -0.88 49.97
N GLN A 259 -27.15 -1.10 50.34
CA GLN A 259 -28.19 -0.06 50.31
C GLN A 259 -27.82 1.20 51.12
N ASN A 260 -27.15 1.02 52.23
CA ASN A 260 -26.73 2.09 53.13
C ASN A 260 -25.26 2.50 53.00
N GLY A 261 -24.68 2.18 51.83
CA GLY A 261 -23.24 2.38 51.62
C GLY A 261 -22.39 1.21 52.11
N GLY A 262 -21.08 1.34 51.99
CA GLY A 262 -20.15 0.28 52.40
C GLY A 262 -18.75 0.51 51.92
N THR A 263 -17.94 -0.55 51.98
CA THR A 263 -16.54 -0.50 51.56
C THR A 263 -16.26 -1.61 50.56
N LEU A 264 -15.68 -1.26 49.42
CA LEU A 264 -15.32 -2.17 48.34
C LEU A 264 -13.87 -1.96 47.91
N ILE A 265 -13.23 -3.02 47.45
CA ILE A 265 -11.95 -2.93 46.73
C ILE A 265 -12.30 -2.74 45.27
N LEU A 266 -12.04 -1.54 44.74
CA LEU A 266 -12.36 -1.20 43.38
C LEU A 266 -11.09 -1.11 42.54
N GLY A 267 -11.07 -1.80 41.37
CA GLY A 267 -10.13 -1.55 40.29
C GLY A 267 -10.80 -0.65 39.27
N TYR A 268 -10.28 0.55 39.10
CA TYR A 268 -10.91 1.58 38.29
C TYR A 268 -9.92 2.36 37.43
N ALA A 269 -10.42 3.00 36.38
CA ALA A 269 -9.64 3.90 35.54
C ALA A 269 -10.49 5.07 35.06
N LYS A 270 -9.84 6.22 34.80
CA LYS A 270 -10.46 7.33 34.07
C LYS A 270 -10.62 6.93 32.60
N VAL A 271 -11.80 7.13 32.05
CA VAL A 271 -12.04 6.98 30.63
C VAL A 271 -11.86 8.34 29.95
N TYR A 272 -11.14 8.34 28.84
CA TYR A 272 -10.80 9.53 28.07
C TYR A 272 -11.99 10.47 27.87
N ALA A 273 -11.77 11.76 28.11
CA ALA A 273 -12.66 12.90 27.89
C ALA A 273 -13.75 13.15 28.94
N ASN A 274 -13.97 12.31 29.94
CA ASN A 274 -14.90 12.59 31.04
C ASN A 274 -14.16 12.52 32.38
N GLU A 275 -14.59 13.28 33.36
CA GLU A 275 -14.12 13.16 34.75
C GLU A 275 -14.62 11.88 35.43
N ASP A 276 -15.50 11.16 34.75
CA ASP A 276 -16.11 9.91 35.23
C ASP A 276 -15.04 8.82 35.39
N VAL A 277 -15.08 8.16 36.54
CA VAL A 277 -14.22 7.05 36.90
C VAL A 277 -15.00 5.74 36.73
N TYR A 278 -14.59 4.91 35.77
CA TYR A 278 -15.24 3.64 35.50
C TYR A 278 -14.62 2.52 36.31
N VAL A 279 -15.47 1.67 36.90
CA VAL A 279 -15.09 0.48 37.66
C VAL A 279 -14.95 -0.69 36.70
N TYR A 280 -13.81 -1.36 36.74
CA TYR A 280 -13.50 -2.57 35.99
C TYR A 280 -13.57 -3.83 36.86
N THR A 281 -13.21 -3.69 38.15
CA THR A 281 -13.35 -4.78 39.14
C THR A 281 -13.97 -4.22 40.41
N ALA A 282 -14.81 -5.00 41.03
CA ALA A 282 -15.39 -4.69 42.35
C ALA A 282 -15.42 -5.96 43.20
N GLU A 283 -14.76 -5.90 44.35
CA GLU A 283 -14.61 -7.00 45.29
C GLU A 283 -14.97 -6.52 46.68
N SER A 284 -15.70 -7.33 47.44
CA SER A 284 -15.96 -7.05 48.82
C SER A 284 -14.78 -7.37 49.72
N ASN A 285 -14.79 -6.91 50.94
CA ASN A 285 -13.71 -7.15 51.91
C ASN A 285 -13.53 -8.63 52.29
N ASP A 286 -14.52 -9.46 52.08
CA ASP A 286 -14.50 -10.92 52.30
C ASP A 286 -14.03 -11.71 51.06
N GLY A 287 -13.61 -11.00 49.99
CA GLY A 287 -13.05 -11.62 48.77
C GLY A 287 -14.11 -12.00 47.72
N ARG A 288 -15.35 -11.60 47.88
CA ARG A 288 -16.41 -11.86 46.91
C ARG A 288 -16.29 -10.87 45.73
N MET A 289 -16.18 -11.41 44.52
CA MET A 289 -16.06 -10.61 43.30
C MET A 289 -17.43 -10.33 42.68
N PHE A 290 -17.89 -9.08 42.70
CA PHE A 290 -19.13 -8.64 42.07
C PHE A 290 -18.91 -8.26 40.56
N VAL A 291 -17.80 -7.61 40.23
CA VAL A 291 -17.47 -7.21 38.88
C VAL A 291 -16.10 -7.76 38.50
N THR A 292 -16.03 -8.54 37.42
CA THR A 292 -14.77 -9.06 36.89
C THR A 292 -14.24 -8.18 35.77
N PHE A 293 -12.91 -8.08 35.66
CA PHE A 293 -12.24 -7.29 34.62
C PHE A 293 -12.71 -7.68 33.23
N GLU A 294 -12.78 -8.98 32.93
CA GLU A 294 -13.11 -9.50 31.60
C GLU A 294 -14.49 -9.05 31.11
N LYS A 295 -15.52 -9.13 31.99
CA LYS A 295 -16.88 -8.70 31.66
C LYS A 295 -16.96 -7.18 31.46
N SER A 296 -16.25 -6.43 32.31
CA SER A 296 -16.22 -4.97 32.23
C SER A 296 -15.47 -4.48 30.98
N ASP A 297 -14.34 -5.07 30.67
CA ASP A 297 -13.57 -4.74 29.46
C ASP A 297 -14.37 -5.05 28.18
N ALA A 298 -15.00 -6.23 28.11
CA ALA A 298 -15.86 -6.59 26.98
C ALA A 298 -17.00 -5.59 26.78
N LEU A 299 -17.63 -5.15 27.89
CA LEU A 299 -18.67 -4.12 27.83
C LEU A 299 -18.16 -2.77 27.39
N GLN A 300 -17.00 -2.33 27.86
CA GLN A 300 -16.39 -1.05 27.47
C GLN A 300 -16.05 -1.07 25.97
N LYS A 301 -15.54 -2.17 25.45
CA LYS A 301 -15.29 -2.39 24.03
C LYS A 301 -16.58 -2.26 23.20
N GLU A 302 -17.65 -2.92 23.64
CA GLU A 302 -18.95 -2.84 22.95
C GLU A 302 -19.49 -1.39 22.95
N ARG A 303 -19.42 -0.70 24.10
CA ARG A 303 -19.83 0.72 24.20
C ARG A 303 -19.02 1.63 23.33
N PHE A 304 -17.72 1.41 23.25
CA PHE A 304 -16.85 2.15 22.35
C PHE A 304 -17.30 1.97 20.90
N ILE A 305 -17.51 0.74 20.46
CA ILE A 305 -17.97 0.43 19.11
C ILE A 305 -19.36 1.06 18.82
N GLN A 306 -20.27 1.02 19.79
CA GLN A 306 -21.60 1.63 19.63
C GLN A 306 -21.54 3.15 19.57
N ARG A 307 -20.80 3.82 20.47
CA ARG A 307 -20.59 5.28 20.44
C ARG A 307 -19.92 5.68 19.11
N TRP A 308 -18.95 4.91 18.70
CA TRP A 308 -18.28 5.12 17.43
C TRP A 308 -19.25 5.05 16.25
N LYS A 309 -20.11 4.03 16.20
CA LYS A 309 -21.13 3.89 15.15
C LYS A 309 -22.08 5.09 15.08
N VAL A 310 -22.45 5.65 16.22
CA VAL A 310 -23.38 6.80 16.30
C VAL A 310 -22.67 8.10 15.93
N MET A 311 -21.52 8.39 16.51
CA MET A 311 -20.79 9.64 16.30
C MET A 311 -20.16 9.73 14.90
N HIS A 312 -19.85 8.61 14.28
CA HIS A 312 -19.13 8.56 13.01
C HIS A 312 -19.96 8.07 11.83
N LYS A 313 -21.29 7.98 11.95
CA LYS A 313 -22.17 7.78 10.79
C LYS A 313 -21.81 8.72 9.62
N PRO A 314 -21.61 10.03 9.80
CA PRO A 314 -21.16 10.90 8.73
C PRO A 314 -19.73 10.58 8.25
N ILE A 315 -18.83 10.18 9.16
CA ILE A 315 -17.45 9.82 8.78
C ILE A 315 -17.39 8.50 8.05
N THR A 316 -18.19 7.49 8.45
CA THR A 316 -18.33 6.23 7.70
C THR A 316 -18.91 6.46 6.32
N THR A 317 -19.88 7.35 6.18
CA THR A 317 -20.40 7.75 4.88
C THR A 317 -19.33 8.48 4.06
N LEU A 318 -18.57 9.37 4.69
CA LEU A 318 -17.45 10.07 4.06
C LEU A 318 -16.31 9.10 3.68
N MET A 319 -16.09 8.00 4.42
CA MET A 319 -15.10 6.98 4.08
C MET A 319 -15.55 5.98 3.02
N ILE A 320 -16.86 5.81 2.80
CA ILE A 320 -17.40 5.05 1.68
C ILE A 320 -17.32 5.88 0.38
N PHE A 321 -17.45 7.20 0.47
CA PHE A 321 -17.44 8.10 -0.67
C PHE A 321 -16.13 8.07 -1.49
N PRO A 322 -14.90 8.15 -0.90
CA PRO A 322 -13.66 8.09 -1.67
C PRO A 322 -13.48 6.78 -2.46
N PRO A 323 -13.76 5.57 -1.93
CA PRO A 323 -13.71 4.34 -2.73
C PRO A 323 -14.68 4.39 -3.92
N ILE A 324 -15.88 4.92 -3.73
CA ILE A 324 -16.85 5.08 -4.83
C ILE A 324 -16.32 6.07 -5.88
N VAL A 325 -15.81 7.22 -5.45
CA VAL A 325 -15.19 8.20 -6.34
C VAL A 325 -13.99 7.61 -7.06
N MET A 326 -13.12 6.87 -6.36
CA MET A 326 -12.00 6.17 -6.99
C MET A 326 -12.45 5.10 -7.99
N LEU A 327 -13.50 4.33 -7.69
CA LEU A 327 -14.09 3.39 -8.64
C LEU A 327 -14.63 4.10 -9.88
N LEU A 328 -15.26 5.27 -9.72
CA LEU A 328 -15.71 6.10 -10.83
C LEU A 328 -14.51 6.63 -11.65
N PHE A 329 -13.42 7.08 -11.00
CA PHE A 329 -12.19 7.47 -11.69
C PHE A 329 -11.55 6.31 -12.45
N VAL A 330 -11.51 5.12 -11.86
CA VAL A 330 -11.02 3.89 -12.51
C VAL A 330 -11.91 3.53 -13.70
N ALA A 331 -13.23 3.60 -13.55
CA ALA A 331 -14.19 3.35 -14.63
C ALA A 331 -14.07 4.40 -15.75
N ALA A 332 -13.94 5.69 -15.40
CA ALA A 332 -13.70 6.77 -16.36
C ALA A 332 -12.35 6.59 -17.06
N GLY A 333 -11.29 6.26 -16.34
CA GLY A 333 -9.98 5.95 -16.90
C GLY A 333 -10.02 4.75 -17.84
N PHE A 334 -10.81 3.72 -17.50
CA PHE A 334 -11.08 2.57 -18.35
C PHE A 334 -11.84 2.99 -19.63
N TYR A 335 -12.89 3.80 -19.50
CA TYR A 335 -13.67 4.30 -20.62
C TYR A 335 -12.81 5.15 -21.57
N VAL A 336 -12.08 6.13 -21.03
CA VAL A 336 -11.17 6.98 -21.79
C VAL A 336 -10.05 6.14 -22.42
N GLY A 337 -9.45 5.20 -21.68
CA GLY A 337 -8.43 4.30 -22.19
C GLY A 337 -8.88 3.44 -23.36
N ARG A 338 -10.16 3.02 -23.37
CA ARG A 338 -10.75 2.23 -24.45
C ARG A 338 -11.02 3.07 -25.71
N HIS A 339 -11.25 4.39 -25.53
CA HIS A 339 -11.62 5.30 -26.60
C HIS A 339 -10.55 6.34 -26.94
N VAL A 340 -9.34 6.22 -26.36
CA VAL A 340 -8.21 7.15 -26.58
C VAL A 340 -7.89 7.35 -28.07
N GLU A 341 -8.06 6.33 -28.90
CA GLU A 341 -7.85 6.45 -30.36
C GLU A 341 -8.88 7.42 -31.00
N LYS A 342 -10.06 7.60 -30.40
CA LYS A 342 -11.06 8.57 -30.84
C LYS A 342 -10.78 9.98 -30.33
N PHE A 343 -10.14 10.12 -29.16
CA PHE A 343 -9.92 11.40 -28.49
C PHE A 343 -8.53 12.04 -28.75
N SER A 344 -7.53 11.27 -29.16
CA SER A 344 -6.19 11.82 -29.45
C SER A 344 -5.42 11.02 -30.50
N PRO A 345 -5.78 11.16 -31.78
CA PRO A 345 -4.98 10.56 -32.87
C PRO A 345 -3.61 11.23 -33.04
N LYS A 346 -3.39 12.43 -32.47
CA LYS A 346 -2.15 13.23 -32.67
C LYS A 346 -1.04 12.97 -31.67
N THR A 347 -1.31 12.40 -30.50
CA THR A 347 -0.31 12.27 -29.40
C THR A 347 0.79 11.26 -29.72
N VAL A 348 0.50 10.24 -30.53
CA VAL A 348 1.51 9.25 -30.94
C VAL A 348 2.51 9.90 -31.94
N HIS A 349 2.05 10.77 -32.82
CA HIS A 349 2.92 11.47 -33.76
C HIS A 349 3.85 12.50 -33.08
N ILE A 350 3.38 13.21 -32.08
CA ILE A 350 4.14 14.23 -31.35
C ILE A 350 5.32 13.59 -30.59
N PHE A 351 5.16 12.38 -30.05
CA PHE A 351 6.24 11.70 -29.35
C PHE A 351 7.39 11.30 -30.29
N TYR A 352 7.09 10.94 -31.56
CA TYR A 352 8.09 10.65 -32.58
C TYR A 352 8.81 11.91 -33.10
N GLN A 353 8.09 13.03 -33.20
CA GLN A 353 8.70 14.31 -33.65
C GLN A 353 9.54 14.96 -32.54
N ASN A 354 9.13 14.89 -31.27
CA ASN A 354 9.89 15.48 -30.16
C ASN A 354 11.06 14.63 -29.66
N SER A 355 11.16 13.35 -30.05
CA SER A 355 12.27 12.50 -29.62
C SER A 355 13.53 12.63 -30.50
N ASN A 356 13.49 13.38 -31.61
CA ASN A 356 14.58 13.47 -32.61
C ASN A 356 15.22 12.11 -32.95
N ILE A 357 14.45 11.02 -32.79
CA ILE A 357 14.88 9.70 -33.22
C ILE A 357 14.45 9.60 -34.67
N ASN A 358 15.33 10.10 -35.60
CA ASN A 358 15.20 9.82 -37.01
C ASN A 358 15.42 8.31 -37.22
N TRP A 359 14.32 7.55 -37.21
CA TRP A 359 14.35 6.16 -37.65
C TRP A 359 14.54 6.19 -39.17
N PRO A 360 15.63 5.67 -39.71
CA PRO A 360 15.76 5.58 -41.17
C PRO A 360 14.63 4.70 -41.72
N ASN A 361 13.79 5.30 -42.54
CA ASN A 361 12.80 4.66 -43.40
C ASN A 361 11.60 3.93 -42.68
N SER A 362 10.66 4.70 -42.12
CA SER A 362 9.25 4.31 -42.29
C SER A 362 8.87 4.57 -43.74
N LYS A 363 8.93 3.55 -44.59
CA LYS A 363 8.41 3.65 -45.97
C LYS A 363 6.99 4.19 -45.88
N LYS A 364 6.80 5.43 -46.40
CA LYS A 364 5.48 5.98 -46.66
C LYS A 364 4.69 4.92 -47.42
N LYS A 365 3.59 4.41 -46.84
CA LYS A 365 2.64 3.62 -47.60
C LYS A 365 2.33 4.40 -48.87
N PRO A 366 2.44 3.82 -50.06
CA PRO A 366 2.09 4.50 -51.28
C PRO A 366 0.63 4.93 -51.14
N SER A 367 0.37 6.22 -51.26
CA SER A 367 -1.01 6.75 -51.26
C SER A 367 -1.78 6.04 -52.37
N ALA A 368 -2.86 5.36 -51.99
CA ALA A 368 -3.75 4.72 -52.92
C ALA A 368 -4.27 5.79 -53.90
N LYS A 369 -3.68 5.86 -55.11
CA LYS A 369 -4.18 6.69 -56.19
C LYS A 369 -5.64 6.31 -56.42
N LYS A 370 -6.56 7.23 -56.10
CA LYS A 370 -7.93 7.15 -56.55
C LYS A 370 -7.96 6.97 -58.05
N ARG A 371 -8.23 5.76 -58.53
CA ARG A 371 -8.62 5.52 -59.91
C ARG A 371 -9.93 6.26 -60.15
N LYS A 372 -9.82 7.43 -60.79
CA LYS A 372 -10.99 8.07 -61.43
C LYS A 372 -11.48 7.12 -62.51
N LYS A 373 -12.66 6.51 -62.32
CA LYS A 373 -13.45 5.91 -63.41
C LYS A 373 -13.82 7.05 -64.32
N ARG A 374 -13.29 7.06 -65.53
CA ARG A 374 -13.90 7.76 -66.68
C ARG A 374 -14.95 6.82 -67.27
N LYS A 375 -16.15 7.30 -67.32
CA LYS A 375 -17.14 6.90 -68.33
C LYS A 375 -16.88 7.66 -69.59
#